data_5d68aafc461694de8d4fe65d6180fda6
#
_entry.id   5d68aafc461694de8d4fe65d6180fda6
#
_cell.length_a   1.000
_cell.length_b   1.000
_cell.length_c   1.000
_cell.angle_alpha   90.00
_cell.angle_beta   90.00
_cell.angle_gamma   90.00
#
_symmetry.space_group_name_H-M   'P 1'
#
loop_
_entity.id
_entity.type
_entity.pdbx_description
1 polymer ?
#
loop_
_entity_poly.entity_id
_entity_poly.type
_entity_poly.pdbx_seq_one_letter_code
_entity_poly.pdbx_strand_id
1 'polypeptide(L)'
;MTTTAPRDEQLWSRCDGCSSLLYRKRLRRNLDVCPECGSHARLDAPDRVAQLVDPDSFTPLPEQAVRVDPIGFVDTLPYPHRLGAARTGTGLDEAVVCGTARVGGHPVALAVMDFRFLGGSLGCAVGELITRTAERALADAVPLVLVTASGGARMQEGALSLMQMATVSQAIAGLREAGLLTVSVITDPTYGGVAASFATNTDVVLAESGARLGFAGPRVIRQVTGATLPEGFQTAEFLLRHGQVDLVVPRHALRGRLTALLAAAEAGRRVPVPRQEPAPRPAAGADAPAAATGPARDAWETVRTARHPGRPTTLDYLETAFDGFVELHGDRLGADCPAIVGGVARLDGRPVMVIGHQKGHTTAELVARNFGMASPAGHRKALRLMRLAARLHLPVVTLVDTPGADPGVDAEQQGQAAAIAENILALSVLPTPVVAVVTGEGGSGGALALAVADRVLMLEHAVYSVISPEGCAAILWPDSSAAPQAARALRLTAADLCRLGVVDEVVPEPRPAAHGDPAAAAELLGRAVTANLAPLLAVPPATLVRRRRQRFRRFGAARAADGTGPRDGIRNGTRTEVAP
;
A
#
# COMPACT_ATOMS: atom_id res chain seq x y z
N MET A 1 19.45 -28.28 15.24
CA MET A 1 20.29 -27.08 15.38
C MET A 1 21.34 -27.09 14.29
N THR A 2 21.04 -26.50 13.14
CA THR A 2 22.01 -26.28 12.05
C THR A 2 22.39 -24.81 12.12
N THR A 3 23.55 -24.54 12.73
CA THR A 3 24.21 -23.24 12.72
C THR A 3 24.56 -22.90 11.27
N THR A 4 23.78 -22.01 10.65
CA THR A 4 24.16 -21.39 9.38
C THR A 4 25.34 -20.46 9.66
N ALA A 5 26.52 -20.83 9.19
CA ALA A 5 27.71 -19.98 9.23
C ALA A 5 27.41 -18.62 8.52
N PRO A 6 28.06 -17.52 8.95
CA PRO A 6 27.90 -16.23 8.33
C PRO A 6 28.17 -16.34 6.81
N ARG A 7 27.37 -15.65 6.00
CA ARG A 7 27.43 -15.71 4.54
C ARG A 7 28.81 -15.47 3.91
N ASP A 8 29.73 -14.85 4.63
CA ASP A 8 31.11 -14.57 4.16
C ASP A 8 32.06 -15.78 4.18
N GLU A 9 31.74 -16.84 4.89
CA GLU A 9 32.62 -18.02 4.98
C GLU A 9 32.40 -19.06 3.88
N GLN A 10 31.29 -19.02 3.14
CA GLN A 10 31.06 -19.96 2.03
C GLN A 10 31.69 -19.42 0.74
N LEU A 11 32.77 -20.01 0.31
CA LEU A 11 33.49 -19.68 -0.94
C LEU A 11 32.68 -19.98 -2.21
N TRP A 12 31.68 -20.84 -2.12
CA TRP A 12 30.88 -21.32 -3.26
C TRP A 12 29.38 -21.12 -3.00
N SER A 13 28.63 -20.82 -4.05
CA SER A 13 27.19 -20.77 -4.05
C SER A 13 26.62 -21.51 -5.27
N ARG A 14 25.41 -22.05 -5.14
CA ARG A 14 24.69 -22.68 -6.26
C ARG A 14 23.79 -21.64 -6.92
N CYS A 15 23.79 -21.60 -8.24
CA CYS A 15 22.87 -20.75 -8.99
C CYS A 15 21.45 -21.32 -8.93
N ASP A 16 20.47 -20.49 -8.58
CA ASP A 16 19.06 -20.90 -8.53
C ASP A 16 18.48 -21.17 -9.92
N GLY A 17 19.02 -20.52 -10.98
CA GLY A 17 18.55 -20.69 -12.35
C GLY A 17 19.06 -21.95 -13.05
N CYS A 18 20.37 -22.23 -13.00
CA CYS A 18 20.97 -23.36 -13.73
C CYS A 18 21.63 -24.40 -12.82
N SER A 19 21.56 -24.23 -11.52
CA SER A 19 22.18 -25.13 -10.52
C SER A 19 23.70 -25.25 -10.57
N SER A 20 24.39 -24.47 -11.40
CA SER A 20 25.85 -24.44 -11.46
C SER A 20 26.48 -23.98 -10.16
N LEU A 21 27.60 -24.59 -9.79
CA LEU A 21 28.38 -24.16 -8.62
C LEU A 21 29.28 -23.00 -8.98
N LEU A 22 29.11 -21.87 -8.30
CA LEU A 22 29.75 -20.58 -8.60
C LEU A 22 30.68 -20.15 -7.47
N TYR A 23 31.87 -19.69 -7.82
CA TYR A 23 32.77 -19.06 -6.87
C TYR A 23 32.28 -17.66 -6.52
N ARG A 24 31.98 -17.38 -5.26
CA ARG A 24 31.32 -16.13 -4.82
C ARG A 24 32.07 -14.87 -5.22
N LYS A 25 33.40 -14.84 -5.17
CA LYS A 25 34.16 -13.66 -5.61
C LYS A 25 33.96 -13.38 -7.11
N ARG A 26 33.82 -14.43 -7.96
CA ARG A 26 33.51 -14.27 -9.38
C ARG A 26 32.09 -13.75 -9.57
N LEU A 27 31.13 -14.28 -8.81
CA LEU A 27 29.73 -13.88 -8.85
C LEU A 27 29.57 -12.39 -8.46
N ARG A 28 30.15 -11.98 -7.33
CA ARG A 28 30.16 -10.55 -6.87
C ARG A 28 30.80 -9.61 -7.90
N ARG A 29 31.93 -9.99 -8.52
CA ARG A 29 32.55 -9.19 -9.61
C ARG A 29 31.63 -9.04 -10.82
N ASN A 30 30.72 -10.01 -11.04
CA ASN A 30 29.71 -9.98 -12.08
C ASN A 30 28.37 -9.42 -11.56
N LEU A 31 28.40 -8.59 -10.52
CA LEU A 31 27.20 -7.97 -9.91
C LEU A 31 26.13 -8.98 -9.48
N ASP A 32 26.56 -10.14 -8.98
CA ASP A 32 25.69 -11.27 -8.62
C ASP A 32 24.78 -11.77 -9.76
N VAL A 33 25.24 -11.64 -10.99
CA VAL A 33 24.64 -12.26 -12.18
C VAL A 33 25.40 -13.54 -12.50
N CYS A 34 24.68 -14.65 -12.67
CA CYS A 34 25.29 -15.93 -13.02
C CYS A 34 25.99 -15.84 -14.39
N PRO A 35 27.30 -16.12 -14.48
CA PRO A 35 28.02 -16.06 -15.76
C PRO A 35 27.62 -17.18 -16.73
N GLU A 36 26.98 -18.24 -16.25
CA GLU A 36 26.63 -19.42 -17.06
C GLU A 36 25.23 -19.28 -17.70
N CYS A 37 24.23 -18.73 -16.96
CA CYS A 37 22.85 -18.64 -17.45
C CYS A 37 22.26 -17.22 -17.43
N GLY A 38 22.99 -16.22 -16.94
CA GLY A 38 22.49 -14.85 -16.84
C GLY A 38 21.47 -14.59 -15.72
N SER A 39 21.14 -15.60 -14.90
CA SER A 39 20.19 -15.41 -13.79
C SER A 39 20.74 -14.43 -12.76
N HIS A 40 19.90 -13.51 -12.30
CA HIS A 40 20.24 -12.49 -11.30
C HIS A 40 19.98 -13.03 -9.88
N ALA A 41 21.03 -13.16 -9.07
CA ALA A 41 20.86 -13.39 -7.64
C ALA A 41 20.44 -12.06 -6.95
N ARG A 42 19.80 -12.17 -5.77
CA ARG A 42 19.39 -10.97 -5.03
C ARG A 42 20.61 -10.18 -4.51
N LEU A 43 20.59 -8.85 -4.75
CA LEU A 43 21.51 -7.93 -4.12
C LEU A 43 20.91 -7.38 -2.82
N ASP A 44 21.77 -7.11 -1.85
CA ASP A 44 21.38 -6.30 -0.70
C ASP A 44 21.36 -4.79 -1.05
N ALA A 45 20.74 -3.98 -0.17
CA ALA A 45 20.59 -2.57 -0.46
C ALA A 45 21.94 -1.82 -0.52
N PRO A 46 22.93 -2.05 0.35
CA PRO A 46 24.26 -1.44 0.23
C PRO A 46 24.96 -1.76 -1.08
N ASP A 47 24.97 -3.03 -1.51
CA ASP A 47 25.59 -3.44 -2.78
C ASP A 47 24.83 -2.83 -3.98
N ARG A 48 23.51 -2.71 -3.88
CA ARG A 48 22.69 -2.06 -4.91
C ARG A 48 22.98 -0.57 -5.00
N VAL A 49 23.11 0.13 -3.88
CA VAL A 49 23.53 1.53 -3.86
C VAL A 49 24.90 1.66 -4.54
N ALA A 50 25.90 0.88 -4.13
CA ALA A 50 27.24 0.91 -4.70
C ALA A 50 27.27 0.63 -6.23
N GLN A 51 26.36 -0.22 -6.73
CA GLN A 51 26.21 -0.51 -8.15
C GLN A 51 25.69 0.69 -8.96
N LEU A 52 24.74 1.46 -8.39
CA LEU A 52 24.00 2.47 -9.15
C LEU A 52 24.65 3.85 -9.08
N VAL A 53 25.19 4.23 -7.93
CA VAL A 53 25.66 5.61 -7.68
C VAL A 53 27.12 5.82 -8.09
N ASP A 54 27.48 7.07 -8.23
CA ASP A 54 28.88 7.45 -8.41
C ASP A 54 29.65 7.22 -7.09
N PRO A 55 30.93 6.81 -7.14
CA PRO A 55 31.73 6.59 -5.93
C PRO A 55 31.65 7.80 -4.97
N ASP A 56 31.52 7.51 -3.69
CA ASP A 56 31.49 8.49 -2.58
C ASP A 56 30.38 9.55 -2.66
N SER A 57 29.40 9.39 -3.56
CA SER A 57 28.32 10.37 -3.74
C SER A 57 27.09 10.11 -2.87
N PHE A 58 26.95 8.95 -2.25
CA PHE A 58 25.78 8.61 -1.44
C PHE A 58 25.86 9.25 -0.06
N THR A 59 24.82 10.01 0.26
CA THR A 59 24.63 10.62 1.59
C THR A 59 23.32 10.10 2.18
N PRO A 60 23.34 9.29 3.25
CA PRO A 60 22.13 8.79 3.90
C PRO A 60 21.24 9.93 4.39
N LEU A 61 19.93 9.73 4.38
CA LEU A 61 19.01 10.62 5.08
C LEU A 61 19.23 10.50 6.59
N PRO A 62 19.15 11.62 7.34
CA PRO A 62 19.26 11.57 8.79
C PRO A 62 18.13 10.73 9.39
N GLU A 63 18.47 9.92 10.38
CA GLU A 63 17.53 9.11 11.15
C GLU A 63 16.49 10.01 11.84
N GLN A 64 15.27 9.52 11.91
CA GLN A 64 14.20 10.15 12.69
C GLN A 64 13.33 9.07 13.33
N ALA A 65 12.77 9.40 14.50
CA ALA A 65 11.87 8.52 15.20
C ALA A 65 10.65 8.12 14.34
N VAL A 66 10.45 6.83 14.17
CA VAL A 66 9.31 6.23 13.49
C VAL A 66 8.52 5.36 14.46
N ARG A 67 7.29 5.04 14.13
CA ARG A 67 6.47 4.13 14.94
C ARG A 67 7.10 2.74 14.96
N VAL A 68 7.27 2.21 16.17
CA VAL A 68 7.67 0.83 16.39
C VAL A 68 6.47 0.12 17.04
N ASP A 69 6.05 -1.02 16.46
CA ASP A 69 4.95 -1.85 16.96
C ASP A 69 3.65 -1.07 17.30
N PRO A 70 3.02 -0.44 16.32
CA PRO A 70 1.90 0.49 16.55
C PRO A 70 0.63 -0.20 17.07
N ILE A 71 0.53 -1.53 16.96
CA ILE A 71 -0.67 -2.30 17.31
C ILE A 71 -0.41 -3.39 18.39
N GLY A 72 0.82 -3.51 18.86
CA GLY A 72 1.19 -4.55 19.83
C GLY A 72 1.04 -5.95 19.23
N PHE A 73 1.58 -6.17 18.03
CA PHE A 73 1.38 -7.41 17.30
C PHE A 73 2.20 -8.57 17.86
N VAL A 74 1.52 -9.68 18.08
CA VAL A 74 2.15 -10.94 18.51
C VAL A 74 1.62 -12.08 17.65
N ASP A 75 2.50 -12.74 16.91
CA ASP A 75 2.25 -14.05 16.28
C ASP A 75 2.79 -15.17 17.16
N THR A 76 3.84 -15.88 16.73
CA THR A 76 4.61 -16.82 17.56
C THR A 76 5.66 -16.10 18.42
N LEU A 77 5.97 -14.85 18.10
CA LEU A 77 6.90 -13.97 18.79
C LEU A 77 6.38 -12.52 18.76
N PRO A 78 6.67 -11.68 19.77
CA PRO A 78 6.38 -10.25 19.70
C PRO A 78 7.08 -9.58 18.51
N TYR A 79 6.39 -8.67 17.82
CA TYR A 79 6.93 -7.97 16.65
C TYR A 79 8.26 -7.24 16.91
N PRO A 80 8.48 -6.57 18.08
CA PRO A 80 9.78 -5.96 18.38
C PRO A 80 10.94 -6.97 18.38
N HIS A 81 10.71 -8.22 18.77
CA HIS A 81 11.74 -9.27 18.70
C HIS A 81 12.10 -9.62 17.25
N ARG A 82 11.10 -9.67 16.36
CA ARG A 82 11.34 -9.89 14.93
C ARG A 82 12.13 -8.74 14.31
N LEU A 83 11.81 -7.49 14.68
CA LEU A 83 12.58 -6.31 14.26
C LEU A 83 14.03 -6.37 14.75
N GLY A 84 14.24 -6.69 16.02
CA GLY A 84 15.58 -6.85 16.59
C GLY A 84 16.40 -7.92 15.86
N ALA A 85 15.81 -9.08 15.59
CA ALA A 85 16.45 -10.16 14.83
C ALA A 85 16.79 -9.72 13.39
N ALA A 86 15.89 -9.01 12.71
CA ALA A 86 16.13 -8.50 11.36
C ALA A 86 17.28 -7.48 11.34
N ARG A 87 17.32 -6.55 12.29
CA ARG A 87 18.40 -5.56 12.44
C ARG A 87 19.75 -6.24 12.65
N THR A 88 19.82 -7.18 13.61
CA THR A 88 21.05 -7.94 13.87
C THR A 88 21.50 -8.76 12.67
N GLY A 89 20.55 -9.41 11.97
CA GLY A 89 20.87 -10.30 10.84
C GLY A 89 21.24 -9.57 9.55
N THR A 90 20.81 -8.33 9.37
CA THR A 90 21.04 -7.55 8.13
C THR A 90 22.04 -6.41 8.29
N GLY A 91 22.22 -5.92 9.54
CA GLY A 91 22.96 -4.68 9.82
C GLY A 91 22.21 -3.40 9.37
N LEU A 92 20.93 -3.51 9.03
CA LEU A 92 20.08 -2.39 8.61
C LEU A 92 19.11 -2.01 9.74
N ASP A 93 18.74 -0.73 9.81
CA ASP A 93 17.73 -0.25 10.75
C ASP A 93 16.30 -0.56 10.27
N GLU A 94 16.10 -0.62 8.93
CA GLU A 94 14.80 -0.94 8.31
C GLU A 94 14.99 -1.56 6.91
N ALA A 95 13.88 -2.01 6.30
CA ALA A 95 13.86 -2.69 5.00
C ALA A 95 14.13 -1.74 3.79
N VAL A 96 14.61 -0.55 4.03
CA VAL A 96 14.95 0.42 2.98
C VAL A 96 16.15 1.29 3.39
N VAL A 97 17.07 1.52 2.45
CA VAL A 97 18.18 2.48 2.57
C VAL A 97 17.81 3.71 1.73
N CYS A 98 17.81 4.88 2.36
CA CYS A 98 17.38 6.14 1.75
C CYS A 98 18.48 7.19 1.82
N GLY A 99 18.62 7.99 0.77
CA GLY A 99 19.63 9.05 0.73
C GLY A 99 19.55 9.90 -0.52
N THR A 100 20.53 10.79 -0.66
CA THR A 100 20.81 11.52 -1.89
C THR A 100 22.12 11.00 -2.50
N ALA A 101 22.23 11.06 -3.84
CA ALA A 101 23.40 10.55 -4.55
C ALA A 101 23.58 11.22 -5.92
N ARG A 102 24.62 10.81 -6.64
CA ARG A 102 24.75 11.07 -8.07
C ARG A 102 24.76 9.75 -8.84
N VAL A 103 24.12 9.75 -10.01
CA VAL A 103 24.14 8.62 -10.94
C VAL A 103 24.62 9.16 -12.30
N GLY A 104 25.81 8.79 -12.71
CA GLY A 104 26.45 9.34 -13.92
C GLY A 104 26.59 10.86 -13.90
N GLY A 105 26.90 11.45 -12.74
CA GLY A 105 27.00 12.89 -12.52
C GLY A 105 25.69 13.61 -12.19
N HIS A 106 24.52 12.99 -12.42
CA HIS A 106 23.19 13.60 -12.21
C HIS A 106 22.73 13.41 -10.76
N PRO A 107 22.32 14.49 -10.05
CA PRO A 107 21.85 14.39 -8.68
C PRO A 107 20.46 13.71 -8.62
N VAL A 108 20.27 12.83 -7.63
CA VAL A 108 19.04 12.09 -7.40
C VAL A 108 18.76 11.93 -5.91
N ALA A 109 17.49 11.80 -5.54
CA ALA A 109 17.09 11.16 -4.28
C ALA A 109 16.84 9.67 -4.56
N LEU A 110 17.32 8.80 -3.68
CA LEU A 110 17.37 7.36 -3.89
C LEU A 110 16.80 6.62 -2.68
N ALA A 111 15.89 5.67 -2.92
CA ALA A 111 15.44 4.71 -1.92
C ALA A 111 15.60 3.29 -2.45
N VAL A 112 16.31 2.44 -1.72
CA VAL A 112 16.63 1.05 -2.12
C VAL A 112 16.11 0.10 -1.06
N MET A 113 15.13 -0.73 -1.40
CA MET A 113 14.56 -1.75 -0.51
C MET A 113 15.47 -2.97 -0.41
N ASP A 114 15.47 -3.61 0.76
CA ASP A 114 16.24 -4.82 1.06
C ASP A 114 15.32 -5.96 1.47
N PHE A 115 15.25 -7.00 0.63
CA PHE A 115 14.39 -8.15 0.87
C PHE A 115 14.80 -8.98 2.10
N ARG A 116 16.06 -8.90 2.55
CA ARG A 116 16.56 -9.64 3.73
C ARG A 116 15.88 -9.15 5.01
N PHE A 117 15.51 -7.88 5.08
CA PHE A 117 14.84 -7.31 6.25
C PHE A 117 13.33 -7.59 6.18
N LEU A 118 12.84 -8.58 6.90
CA LEU A 118 11.43 -8.98 6.94
C LEU A 118 10.76 -9.10 5.56
N GLY A 119 11.46 -9.67 4.58
CA GLY A 119 10.97 -9.80 3.22
C GLY A 119 10.80 -8.49 2.47
N GLY A 120 11.53 -7.42 2.82
CA GLY A 120 11.36 -6.10 2.21
C GLY A 120 9.98 -5.51 2.46
N SER A 121 9.29 -5.88 3.53
CA SER A 121 7.88 -5.52 3.73
C SER A 121 7.68 -4.05 4.05
N LEU A 122 6.64 -3.46 3.43
CA LEU A 122 6.24 -2.07 3.61
C LEU A 122 5.55 -1.88 4.97
N GLY A 123 6.29 -1.36 5.94
CA GLY A 123 5.77 -0.92 7.25
C GLY A 123 5.75 0.61 7.37
N CYS A 124 5.30 1.11 8.52
CA CYS A 124 5.24 2.56 8.80
C CYS A 124 6.60 3.24 8.62
N ALA A 125 7.67 2.60 9.09
CA ALA A 125 9.03 3.13 8.98
C ALA A 125 9.51 3.18 7.53
N VAL A 126 9.26 2.12 6.76
CA VAL A 126 9.62 2.08 5.32
C VAL A 126 8.86 3.16 4.55
N GLY A 127 7.53 3.26 4.75
CA GLY A 127 6.71 4.27 4.10
C GLY A 127 7.14 5.69 4.45
N GLU A 128 7.46 5.95 5.72
CA GLU A 128 7.98 7.23 6.20
C GLU A 128 9.32 7.59 5.53
N LEU A 129 10.28 6.67 5.49
CA LEU A 129 11.59 6.89 4.91
C LEU A 129 11.51 7.18 3.40
N ILE A 130 10.70 6.41 2.65
CA ILE A 130 10.48 6.65 1.22
C ILE A 130 9.78 7.99 1.00
N THR A 131 8.77 8.32 1.81
CA THR A 131 8.07 9.61 1.73
C THR A 131 9.02 10.78 1.95
N ARG A 132 9.88 10.71 2.96
CA ARG A 132 10.92 11.75 3.20
C ARG A 132 11.92 11.84 2.06
N THR A 133 12.28 10.72 1.46
CA THR A 133 13.15 10.71 0.28
C THR A 133 12.48 11.48 -0.87
N ALA A 134 11.18 11.29 -1.08
CA ALA A 134 10.43 12.03 -2.08
C ALA A 134 10.25 13.52 -1.70
N GLU A 135 9.99 13.84 -0.44
CA GLU A 135 9.96 15.22 0.08
C GLU A 135 11.33 15.92 -0.10
N ARG A 136 12.43 15.18 0.12
CA ARG A 136 13.79 15.66 -0.13
C ARG A 136 14.03 15.90 -1.62
N ALA A 137 13.61 14.98 -2.49
CA ALA A 137 13.66 15.14 -3.94
C ALA A 137 12.94 16.41 -4.40
N LEU A 138 11.76 16.67 -3.82
CA LEU A 138 10.97 17.87 -4.10
C LEU A 138 11.70 19.15 -3.64
N ALA A 139 12.24 19.15 -2.42
CA ALA A 139 12.96 20.31 -1.85
C ALA A 139 14.22 20.65 -2.64
N ASP A 140 15.01 19.63 -3.02
CA ASP A 140 16.23 19.80 -3.79
C ASP A 140 15.97 19.96 -5.30
N ALA A 141 14.71 19.78 -5.72
CA ALA A 141 14.29 19.78 -7.11
C ALA A 141 15.07 18.77 -7.97
N VAL A 142 15.25 17.54 -7.50
CA VAL A 142 15.95 16.44 -8.18
C VAL A 142 15.01 15.26 -8.48
N PRO A 143 15.33 14.39 -9.44
CA PRO A 143 14.58 13.15 -9.68
C PRO A 143 14.57 12.21 -8.47
N LEU A 144 13.52 11.39 -8.37
CA LEU A 144 13.41 10.28 -7.42
C LEU A 144 13.65 8.94 -8.12
N VAL A 145 14.55 8.13 -7.58
CA VAL A 145 14.78 6.75 -8.02
C VAL A 145 14.41 5.79 -6.88
N LEU A 146 13.50 4.86 -7.13
CA LEU A 146 13.03 3.84 -6.20
C LEU A 146 13.48 2.47 -6.69
N VAL A 147 14.22 1.72 -5.89
CA VAL A 147 14.57 0.32 -6.18
C VAL A 147 13.73 -0.57 -5.27
N THR A 148 12.86 -1.39 -5.83
CA THR A 148 11.90 -2.19 -5.07
C THR A 148 12.30 -3.64 -4.97
N ALA A 149 12.20 -4.20 -3.75
CA ALA A 149 12.37 -5.61 -3.44
C ALA A 149 11.48 -5.94 -2.23
N SER A 150 10.29 -6.54 -2.45
CA SER A 150 9.30 -6.64 -1.39
C SER A 150 8.34 -7.81 -1.55
N GLY A 151 7.99 -8.43 -0.42
CA GLY A 151 6.86 -9.36 -0.32
C GLY A 151 5.50 -8.69 -0.18
N GLY A 152 5.43 -7.35 0.00
CA GLY A 152 4.19 -6.59 0.16
C GLY A 152 4.11 -5.79 1.46
N ALA A 153 2.90 -5.48 1.90
CA ALA A 153 2.66 -4.72 3.14
C ALA A 153 2.98 -5.55 4.40
N ARG A 154 3.50 -4.90 5.43
CA ARG A 154 3.91 -5.53 6.70
C ARG A 154 2.71 -5.85 7.56
N MET A 155 2.34 -7.12 7.64
CA MET A 155 1.15 -7.60 8.36
C MET A 155 1.18 -7.26 9.84
N GLN A 156 2.36 -7.26 10.46
CA GLN A 156 2.57 -6.96 11.89
C GLN A 156 2.19 -5.52 12.27
N GLU A 157 1.95 -4.65 11.32
CA GLU A 157 1.52 -3.27 11.55
C GLU A 157 0.06 -3.03 11.12
N GLY A 158 -0.66 -4.10 10.75
CA GLY A 158 -2.09 -4.07 10.42
C GLY A 158 -2.43 -3.05 9.33
N ALA A 159 -3.56 -2.37 9.49
CA ALA A 159 -4.02 -1.36 8.53
C ALA A 159 -3.06 -0.16 8.36
N LEU A 160 -2.20 0.12 9.34
CA LEU A 160 -1.23 1.21 9.23
C LEU A 160 -0.18 0.96 8.15
N SER A 161 0.23 -0.30 7.95
CA SER A 161 1.10 -0.66 6.82
C SER A 161 0.40 -0.46 5.48
N LEU A 162 -0.90 -0.73 5.40
CA LEU A 162 -1.70 -0.48 4.21
C LEU A 162 -1.77 1.02 3.88
N MET A 163 -1.89 1.88 4.90
CA MET A 163 -1.90 3.34 4.71
C MET A 163 -0.61 3.88 4.08
N GLN A 164 0.53 3.17 4.22
CA GLN A 164 1.80 3.58 3.62
C GLN A 164 1.75 3.57 2.08
N MET A 165 0.92 2.72 1.48
CA MET A 165 0.68 2.75 0.03
C MET A 165 0.18 4.13 -0.42
N ALA A 166 -0.81 4.68 0.29
CA ALA A 166 -1.36 6.00 -0.02
C ALA A 166 -0.36 7.12 0.32
N THR A 167 0.34 7.03 1.45
CA THR A 167 1.31 8.03 1.88
C THR A 167 2.42 8.22 0.85
N VAL A 168 3.03 7.12 0.38
CA VAL A 168 4.09 7.18 -0.63
C VAL A 168 3.56 7.61 -2.00
N SER A 169 2.38 7.10 -2.41
CA SER A 169 1.75 7.54 -3.67
C SER A 169 1.45 9.05 -3.69
N GLN A 170 1.05 9.62 -2.56
CA GLN A 170 0.85 11.07 -2.42
C GLN A 170 2.16 11.87 -2.59
N ALA A 171 3.26 11.37 -2.06
CA ALA A 171 4.55 12.02 -2.22
C ALA A 171 5.02 11.99 -3.69
N ILE A 172 4.81 10.87 -4.40
CA ILE A 172 5.06 10.76 -5.85
C ILE A 172 4.17 11.73 -6.63
N ALA A 173 2.88 11.85 -6.27
CA ALA A 173 2.00 12.83 -6.91
C ALA A 173 2.53 14.26 -6.80
N GLY A 174 3.10 14.63 -5.64
CA GLY A 174 3.74 15.94 -5.44
C GLY A 174 4.95 16.17 -6.35
N LEU A 175 5.77 15.14 -6.58
CA LEU A 175 6.90 15.21 -7.53
C LEU A 175 6.41 15.40 -8.98
N ARG A 176 5.38 14.66 -9.39
CA ARG A 176 4.76 14.80 -10.72
C ARG A 176 4.18 16.19 -10.95
N GLU A 177 3.49 16.75 -9.96
CA GLU A 177 2.97 18.14 -10.01
C GLU A 177 4.10 19.17 -10.16
N ALA A 178 5.27 18.89 -9.58
CA ALA A 178 6.47 19.72 -9.71
C ALA A 178 7.27 19.46 -11.01
N GLY A 179 6.82 18.56 -11.89
CA GLY A 179 7.53 18.18 -13.12
C GLY A 179 8.87 17.47 -12.87
N LEU A 180 9.01 16.76 -11.74
CA LEU A 180 10.20 15.99 -11.38
C LEU A 180 10.06 14.54 -11.79
N LEU A 181 11.05 14.02 -12.52
CA LEU A 181 11.07 12.63 -12.97
C LEU A 181 11.10 11.66 -11.79
N THR A 182 10.24 10.65 -11.86
CA THR A 182 10.21 9.53 -10.93
C THR A 182 10.46 8.23 -11.68
N VAL A 183 11.38 7.40 -11.18
CA VAL A 183 11.76 6.12 -11.80
C VAL A 183 11.69 5.03 -10.76
N SER A 184 11.02 3.93 -11.05
CA SER A 184 11.14 2.69 -10.29
C SER A 184 12.00 1.66 -11.02
N VAL A 185 12.78 0.92 -10.24
CA VAL A 185 13.56 -0.23 -10.68
C VAL A 185 13.03 -1.44 -9.93
N ILE A 186 12.30 -2.27 -10.66
CA ILE A 186 11.72 -3.51 -10.12
C ILE A 186 12.81 -4.56 -10.03
N THR A 187 13.00 -5.12 -8.82
CA THR A 187 13.90 -6.26 -8.59
C THR A 187 13.15 -7.44 -7.98
N ASP A 188 13.78 -8.62 -7.97
CA ASP A 188 13.13 -9.86 -7.56
C ASP A 188 13.10 -10.07 -6.04
N PRO A 189 11.88 -10.28 -5.48
CA PRO A 189 10.55 -10.04 -6.02
C PRO A 189 9.98 -8.67 -5.60
N THR A 190 8.95 -8.19 -6.31
CA THR A 190 8.15 -7.03 -5.88
C THR A 190 6.67 -7.38 -5.91
N TYR A 191 6.04 -7.59 -4.73
CA TYR A 191 4.66 -8.04 -4.62
C TYR A 191 3.78 -7.13 -3.76
N GLY A 192 2.47 -7.40 -3.81
CA GLY A 192 1.46 -6.89 -2.90
C GLY A 192 1.35 -5.38 -2.88
N GLY A 193 1.33 -4.81 -1.69
CA GLY A 193 1.15 -3.37 -1.48
C GLY A 193 2.22 -2.50 -2.14
N VAL A 194 3.46 -2.96 -2.29
CA VAL A 194 4.52 -2.23 -3.00
C VAL A 194 4.24 -2.19 -4.49
N ALA A 195 3.89 -3.33 -5.09
CA ALA A 195 3.50 -3.40 -6.51
C ALA A 195 2.26 -2.54 -6.78
N ALA A 196 1.24 -2.61 -5.92
CA ALA A 196 -0.02 -1.88 -6.06
C ALA A 196 0.03 -0.44 -5.53
N SER A 197 1.22 0.17 -5.47
CA SER A 197 1.41 1.58 -5.09
C SER A 197 2.61 2.18 -5.83
N PHE A 198 3.67 2.48 -5.13
CA PHE A 198 4.77 3.27 -5.65
C PHE A 198 5.66 2.56 -6.67
N ALA A 199 5.69 1.22 -6.72
CA ALA A 199 6.48 0.50 -7.72
C ALA A 199 5.96 0.72 -9.15
N THR A 200 4.63 0.92 -9.32
CA THR A 200 3.97 1.10 -10.62
C THR A 200 3.44 2.53 -10.85
N ASN A 201 3.52 3.39 -9.83
CA ASN A 201 3.05 4.79 -9.91
C ASN A 201 4.12 5.79 -10.37
N THR A 202 5.32 5.37 -10.69
CA THR A 202 6.38 6.26 -11.22
C THR A 202 6.18 6.57 -12.70
N ASP A 203 6.86 7.59 -13.21
CA ASP A 203 6.78 7.97 -14.63
C ASP A 203 7.43 6.93 -15.54
N VAL A 204 8.50 6.26 -15.07
CA VAL A 204 9.21 5.19 -15.78
C VAL A 204 9.39 3.99 -14.86
N VAL A 205 9.03 2.82 -15.35
CA VAL A 205 9.15 1.53 -14.66
C VAL A 205 10.18 0.66 -15.39
N LEU A 206 11.37 0.55 -14.82
CA LEU A 206 12.41 -0.38 -15.28
C LEU A 206 12.28 -1.70 -14.51
N ALA A 207 12.47 -2.83 -15.16
CA ALA A 207 12.54 -4.12 -14.47
C ALA A 207 13.87 -4.82 -14.77
N GLU A 208 14.54 -5.37 -13.76
CA GLU A 208 15.67 -6.26 -13.99
C GLU A 208 15.22 -7.54 -14.71
N SER A 209 16.07 -8.08 -15.60
CA SER A 209 15.77 -9.33 -16.30
C SER A 209 15.40 -10.44 -15.30
N GLY A 210 14.29 -11.12 -15.55
CA GLY A 210 13.75 -12.19 -14.71
C GLY A 210 13.15 -11.75 -13.38
N ALA A 211 13.15 -10.47 -13.03
CA ALA A 211 12.51 -9.96 -11.82
C ALA A 211 10.99 -10.19 -11.87
N ARG A 212 10.39 -10.53 -10.73
CA ARG A 212 8.95 -10.80 -10.62
C ARG A 212 8.23 -9.61 -9.99
N LEU A 213 7.14 -9.19 -10.63
CA LEU A 213 6.22 -8.19 -10.11
C LEU A 213 4.78 -8.70 -10.22
N GLY A 214 3.97 -8.50 -9.19
CA GLY A 214 2.55 -8.81 -9.23
C GLY A 214 1.82 -8.33 -7.98
N PHE A 215 0.47 -8.32 -8.05
CA PHE A 215 -0.33 -8.02 -6.88
C PHE A 215 -0.29 -9.20 -5.88
N ALA A 216 -0.63 -10.39 -6.34
CA ALA A 216 -0.56 -11.61 -5.54
C ALA A 216 0.64 -12.46 -5.95
N GLY A 217 1.42 -12.96 -4.99
CA GLY A 217 2.53 -13.88 -5.29
C GLY A 217 2.02 -15.24 -5.83
N PRO A 218 2.83 -15.96 -6.63
CA PRO A 218 2.43 -17.24 -7.26
C PRO A 218 1.89 -18.27 -6.28
N ARG A 219 2.40 -18.31 -5.05
CA ARG A 219 1.91 -19.22 -4.00
C ARG A 219 0.47 -18.88 -3.59
N VAL A 220 0.18 -17.57 -3.42
CA VAL A 220 -1.15 -17.10 -3.03
C VAL A 220 -2.15 -17.37 -4.14
N ILE A 221 -1.79 -17.08 -5.39
CA ILE A 221 -2.65 -17.35 -6.56
C ILE A 221 -3.04 -18.82 -6.61
N ARG A 222 -2.05 -19.74 -6.58
CA ARG A 222 -2.32 -21.17 -6.60
C ARG A 222 -3.21 -21.63 -5.44
N GLN A 223 -2.99 -21.08 -4.26
CA GLN A 223 -3.76 -21.45 -3.06
C GLN A 223 -5.22 -20.96 -3.12
N VAL A 224 -5.46 -19.79 -3.70
CA VAL A 224 -6.80 -19.18 -3.79
C VAL A 224 -7.58 -19.69 -5.00
N THR A 225 -6.90 -19.83 -6.16
CA THR A 225 -7.57 -20.15 -7.43
C THR A 225 -7.44 -21.61 -7.84
N GLY A 226 -6.50 -22.36 -7.26
CA GLY A 226 -6.14 -23.70 -7.72
C GLY A 226 -5.50 -23.74 -9.12
N ALA A 227 -5.25 -22.58 -9.75
CA ALA A 227 -4.80 -22.49 -11.11
C ALA A 227 -3.33 -22.90 -11.28
N THR A 228 -3.02 -23.58 -12.40
CA THR A 228 -1.65 -23.77 -12.85
C THR A 228 -1.18 -22.50 -13.52
N LEU A 229 -0.08 -21.91 -13.03
CA LEU A 229 0.45 -20.66 -13.57
C LEU A 229 1.26 -20.92 -14.84
N PRO A 230 1.12 -20.04 -15.87
CA PRO A 230 1.93 -20.12 -17.09
C PRO A 230 3.44 -20.04 -16.79
N GLU A 231 4.26 -20.63 -17.66
CA GLU A 231 5.70 -20.48 -17.57
C GLU A 231 6.11 -19.01 -17.73
N GLY A 232 7.07 -18.55 -16.90
CA GLY A 232 7.50 -17.16 -16.89
C GLY A 232 6.45 -16.16 -16.38
N PHE A 233 5.38 -16.63 -15.75
CA PHE A 233 4.34 -15.77 -15.19
C PHE A 233 4.90 -14.74 -14.20
N GLN A 234 4.46 -13.50 -14.33
CA GLN A 234 4.90 -12.35 -13.53
C GLN A 234 6.39 -11.97 -13.65
N THR A 235 7.14 -12.55 -14.57
CA THR A 235 8.54 -12.12 -14.83
C THR A 235 8.57 -10.77 -15.56
N ALA A 236 9.70 -10.07 -15.52
CA ALA A 236 9.92 -8.81 -16.21
C ALA A 236 9.57 -8.91 -17.71
N GLU A 237 9.95 -10.03 -18.35
CA GLU A 237 9.67 -10.32 -19.76
C GLU A 237 8.17 -10.52 -20.02
N PHE A 238 7.47 -11.17 -19.08
CA PHE A 238 6.00 -11.28 -19.12
C PHE A 238 5.35 -9.89 -19.00
N LEU A 239 5.78 -9.10 -18.03
CA LEU A 239 5.24 -7.77 -17.77
C LEU A 239 5.46 -6.82 -18.96
N LEU A 240 6.62 -6.90 -19.62
CA LEU A 240 6.90 -6.12 -20.83
C LEU A 240 5.94 -6.48 -21.97
N ARG A 241 5.70 -7.78 -22.21
CA ARG A 241 4.71 -8.23 -23.23
C ARG A 241 3.29 -7.75 -22.95
N HIS A 242 2.95 -7.53 -21.67
CA HIS A 242 1.63 -7.03 -21.26
C HIS A 242 1.59 -5.51 -21.03
N GLY A 243 2.66 -4.78 -21.39
CA GLY A 243 2.73 -3.31 -21.29
C GLY A 243 2.70 -2.78 -19.85
N GLN A 244 3.16 -3.57 -18.88
CA GLN A 244 3.13 -3.19 -17.45
C GLN A 244 4.46 -2.59 -16.96
N VAL A 245 5.53 -2.73 -17.74
CA VAL A 245 6.84 -2.09 -17.51
C VAL A 245 7.35 -1.49 -18.80
N ASP A 246 8.17 -0.44 -18.71
CA ASP A 246 8.68 0.27 -19.88
C ASP A 246 9.87 -0.45 -20.51
N LEU A 247 10.78 -1.00 -19.68
CA LEU A 247 11.99 -1.66 -20.14
C LEU A 247 12.34 -2.83 -19.23
N VAL A 248 12.82 -3.92 -19.85
CA VAL A 248 13.57 -4.97 -19.16
C VAL A 248 15.06 -4.73 -19.37
N VAL A 249 15.80 -4.61 -18.28
CA VAL A 249 17.20 -4.17 -18.30
C VAL A 249 18.09 -5.18 -17.56
N PRO A 250 19.10 -5.76 -18.21
CA PRO A 250 20.12 -6.54 -17.51
C PRO A 250 20.85 -5.66 -16.49
N ARG A 251 21.19 -6.24 -15.34
CA ARG A 251 21.76 -5.52 -14.20
C ARG A 251 22.96 -4.63 -14.55
N HIS A 252 23.87 -5.13 -15.38
CA HIS A 252 25.05 -4.38 -15.80
C HIS A 252 24.75 -3.13 -16.65
N ALA A 253 23.61 -3.09 -17.33
CA ALA A 253 23.18 -1.96 -18.15
C ALA A 253 22.32 -0.94 -17.39
N LEU A 254 21.88 -1.26 -16.16
CA LEU A 254 20.88 -0.49 -15.41
C LEU A 254 21.35 0.94 -15.12
N ARG A 255 22.61 1.10 -14.62
CA ARG A 255 23.18 2.43 -14.34
C ARG A 255 23.23 3.30 -15.60
N GLY A 256 23.64 2.76 -16.74
CA GLY A 256 23.65 3.50 -18.01
C GLY A 256 22.25 3.94 -18.47
N ARG A 257 21.23 3.10 -18.29
CA ARG A 257 19.84 3.46 -18.62
C ARG A 257 19.32 4.56 -17.70
N LEU A 258 19.58 4.46 -16.40
CA LEU A 258 19.23 5.51 -15.45
C LEU A 258 19.92 6.83 -15.80
N THR A 259 21.22 6.82 -16.08
CA THR A 259 21.97 8.01 -16.49
C THR A 259 21.32 8.69 -17.70
N ALA A 260 20.94 7.93 -18.73
CA ALA A 260 20.29 8.48 -19.92
C ALA A 260 18.93 9.14 -19.62
N LEU A 261 18.10 8.53 -18.77
CA LEU A 261 16.81 9.09 -18.34
C LEU A 261 17.00 10.37 -17.53
N LEU A 262 17.95 10.37 -16.60
CA LEU A 262 18.27 11.53 -15.77
C LEU A 262 18.81 12.70 -16.59
N ALA A 263 19.68 12.43 -17.56
CA ALA A 263 20.21 13.44 -18.49
C ALA A 263 19.07 14.08 -19.32
N ALA A 264 18.14 13.27 -19.82
CA ALA A 264 16.98 13.77 -20.56
C ALA A 264 16.08 14.66 -19.68
N ALA A 265 15.81 14.25 -18.44
CA ALA A 265 15.02 15.04 -17.50
C ALA A 265 15.69 16.37 -17.12
N GLU A 266 17.02 16.39 -16.93
CA GLU A 266 17.78 17.61 -16.66
C GLU A 266 17.77 18.57 -17.87
N ALA A 267 17.94 18.07 -19.07
CA ALA A 267 17.90 18.88 -20.30
C ALA A 267 16.52 19.55 -20.49
N GLY A 268 15.43 18.81 -20.25
CA GLY A 268 14.06 19.34 -20.33
C GLY A 268 13.77 20.45 -19.31
N ARG A 269 14.41 20.41 -18.14
CA ARG A 269 14.23 21.41 -17.06
C ARG A 269 14.95 22.73 -17.29
N ARG A 270 15.91 22.79 -18.19
CA ARG A 270 16.63 24.02 -18.57
C ARG A 270 15.75 24.99 -19.36
N VAL A 271 14.55 24.56 -19.78
CA VAL A 271 13.51 25.45 -20.34
C VAL A 271 12.75 26.08 -19.17
N PRO A 272 12.73 27.42 -18.98
CA PRO A 272 12.10 28.04 -17.82
C PRO A 272 10.60 27.80 -17.81
N VAL A 273 10.08 27.09 -16.79
CA VAL A 273 8.66 27.06 -16.44
C VAL A 273 8.48 27.99 -15.23
N PRO A 274 7.48 28.90 -15.23
CA PRO A 274 7.24 29.78 -14.10
C PRO A 274 6.98 28.97 -12.82
N ARG A 275 7.80 29.22 -11.78
CA ARG A 275 7.62 28.60 -10.46
C ARG A 275 6.38 29.14 -9.78
N GLN A 276 5.47 28.27 -9.36
CA GLN A 276 4.49 28.58 -8.33
C GLN A 276 5.17 28.53 -6.95
N GLU A 277 5.04 29.60 -6.17
CA GLU A 277 5.57 29.66 -4.80
C GLU A 277 4.90 28.62 -3.90
N PRO A 278 5.65 27.95 -3.02
CA PRO A 278 5.07 27.03 -2.05
C PRO A 278 4.24 27.80 -1.02
N ALA A 279 2.97 27.39 -0.87
CA ALA A 279 2.06 27.97 0.09
C ALA A 279 2.52 27.72 1.55
N PRO A 280 2.32 28.69 2.49
CA PRO A 280 2.79 28.60 3.86
C PRO A 280 2.14 27.43 4.63
N ARG A 281 2.92 26.80 5.51
CA ARG A 281 2.47 25.73 6.41
C ARG A 281 1.36 26.24 7.35
N PRO A 282 0.18 25.64 7.38
CA PRO A 282 -0.80 25.95 8.40
C PRO A 282 -0.57 25.14 9.69
N ALA A 283 -0.89 25.78 10.82
CA ALA A 283 -0.84 25.20 12.14
C ALA A 283 -1.81 24.00 12.30
N ALA A 284 -1.41 23.05 13.13
CA ALA A 284 -2.17 21.86 13.45
C ALA A 284 -3.42 22.20 14.26
N GLY A 285 -4.59 21.99 13.64
CA GLY A 285 -5.86 21.86 14.35
C GLY A 285 -6.26 20.39 14.27
N ALA A 286 -6.17 19.69 15.38
CA ALA A 286 -6.60 18.30 15.48
C ALA A 286 -7.95 18.24 16.19
N ASP A 287 -8.99 17.89 15.45
CA ASP A 287 -10.19 17.33 16.07
C ASP A 287 -9.88 15.89 16.48
N ALA A 288 -9.96 15.62 17.77
CA ALA A 288 -9.79 14.26 18.30
C ALA A 288 -10.97 13.38 17.84
N PRO A 289 -10.72 12.13 17.41
CA PRO A 289 -11.79 11.23 17.03
C PRO A 289 -12.70 10.95 18.22
N ALA A 290 -14.03 10.92 17.99
CA ALA A 290 -15.01 10.56 18.97
C ALA A 290 -14.76 9.12 19.47
N ALA A 291 -14.66 8.94 20.78
CA ALA A 291 -14.38 7.65 21.40
C ALA A 291 -15.54 6.67 21.11
N ALA A 292 -15.21 5.51 20.53
CA ALA A 292 -16.14 4.41 20.39
C ALA A 292 -16.50 3.86 21.78
N THR A 293 -17.74 4.08 22.23
CA THR A 293 -18.28 3.60 23.50
C THR A 293 -19.07 2.31 23.28
N GLY A 294 -18.40 1.17 23.28
CA GLY A 294 -19.05 -0.14 23.26
C GLY A 294 -18.13 -1.22 23.83
N PRO A 295 -18.69 -2.32 24.39
CA PRO A 295 -17.87 -3.43 24.86
C PRO A 295 -17.06 -4.02 23.71
N ALA A 296 -15.80 -4.37 23.98
CA ALA A 296 -14.90 -5.00 23.01
C ALA A 296 -15.51 -6.34 22.55
N ARG A 297 -15.91 -6.42 21.28
CA ARG A 297 -16.41 -7.66 20.67
C ARG A 297 -15.24 -8.53 20.20
N ASP A 298 -15.48 -9.85 20.11
CA ASP A 298 -14.48 -10.76 19.55
C ASP A 298 -14.25 -10.43 18.07
N ALA A 299 -12.99 -10.24 17.70
CA ALA A 299 -12.60 -9.84 16.35
C ALA A 299 -12.98 -10.89 15.30
N TRP A 300 -12.93 -12.18 15.64
CA TRP A 300 -13.30 -13.25 14.72
C TRP A 300 -14.82 -13.31 14.49
N GLU A 301 -15.60 -13.09 15.52
CA GLU A 301 -17.05 -12.97 15.38
C GLU A 301 -17.43 -11.76 14.51
N THR A 302 -16.72 -10.65 14.67
CA THR A 302 -16.89 -9.47 13.79
C THR A 302 -16.59 -9.81 12.33
N VAL A 303 -15.51 -10.55 12.04
CA VAL A 303 -15.19 -11.03 10.68
C VAL A 303 -16.34 -11.88 10.11
N ARG A 304 -16.87 -12.81 10.90
CA ARG A 304 -18.01 -13.65 10.47
C ARG A 304 -19.26 -12.82 10.20
N THR A 305 -19.53 -11.82 11.03
CA THR A 305 -20.66 -10.90 10.85
C THR A 305 -20.48 -10.01 9.62
N ALA A 306 -19.28 -9.50 9.38
CA ALA A 306 -18.95 -8.71 8.16
C ALA A 306 -19.19 -9.51 6.86
N ARG A 307 -19.03 -10.83 6.91
CA ARG A 307 -19.23 -11.77 5.79
C ARG A 307 -20.63 -12.34 5.67
N HIS A 308 -21.54 -11.95 6.55
CA HIS A 308 -22.88 -12.51 6.55
C HIS A 308 -23.60 -12.21 5.23
N PRO A 309 -24.15 -13.21 4.49
CA PRO A 309 -24.71 -13.02 3.15
C PRO A 309 -25.95 -12.12 3.12
N GLY A 310 -26.65 -11.96 4.24
CA GLY A 310 -27.79 -11.06 4.38
C GLY A 310 -27.41 -9.60 4.65
N ARG A 311 -26.12 -9.23 4.72
CA ARG A 311 -25.72 -7.82 4.84
C ARG A 311 -26.09 -7.05 3.59
N PRO A 312 -26.56 -5.78 3.71
CA PRO A 312 -26.80 -4.94 2.56
C PRO A 312 -25.56 -4.79 1.69
N THR A 313 -25.74 -4.92 0.39
CA THR A 313 -24.74 -4.67 -0.64
C THR A 313 -24.78 -3.21 -1.12
N THR A 314 -23.88 -2.80 -2.00
CA THR A 314 -23.89 -1.44 -2.57
C THR A 314 -25.23 -1.12 -3.25
N LEU A 315 -25.83 -2.07 -3.99
CA LEU A 315 -27.13 -1.85 -4.63
C LEU A 315 -28.27 -1.67 -3.62
N ASP A 316 -28.27 -2.42 -2.52
CA ASP A 316 -29.28 -2.26 -1.46
C ASP A 316 -29.18 -0.89 -0.77
N TYR A 317 -27.95 -0.41 -0.52
CA TYR A 317 -27.75 0.95 -0.01
C TYR A 317 -28.19 2.01 -1.01
N LEU A 318 -27.93 1.80 -2.31
CA LEU A 318 -28.35 2.72 -3.37
C LEU A 318 -29.86 2.81 -3.50
N GLU A 319 -30.56 1.69 -3.37
CA GLU A 319 -32.03 1.63 -3.43
C GLU A 319 -32.69 2.34 -2.24
N THR A 320 -32.07 2.27 -1.05
CA THR A 320 -32.73 2.72 0.20
C THR A 320 -32.25 4.11 0.65
N ALA A 321 -30.95 4.41 0.54
CA ALA A 321 -30.36 5.63 1.09
C ALA A 321 -30.12 6.73 0.04
N PHE A 322 -30.25 6.40 -1.25
CA PHE A 322 -30.00 7.35 -2.35
C PHE A 322 -31.18 7.39 -3.30
N ASP A 323 -31.40 8.52 -3.95
CA ASP A 323 -32.45 8.71 -4.95
C ASP A 323 -31.88 8.78 -6.37
N GLY A 324 -32.64 8.28 -7.34
CA GLY A 324 -32.41 8.51 -8.77
C GLY A 324 -31.04 8.03 -9.26
N PHE A 325 -30.59 6.85 -8.79
CA PHE A 325 -29.34 6.26 -9.22
C PHE A 325 -29.34 5.93 -10.71
N VAL A 326 -28.30 6.38 -11.41
CA VAL A 326 -28.03 6.07 -12.81
C VAL A 326 -26.68 5.40 -12.90
N GLU A 327 -26.66 4.09 -13.13
CA GLU A 327 -25.43 3.31 -13.26
C GLU A 327 -24.68 3.66 -14.54
N LEU A 328 -23.35 3.75 -14.44
CA LEU A 328 -22.43 4.04 -15.53
C LEU A 328 -21.45 2.88 -15.71
N HIS A 329 -21.63 2.11 -16.75
CA HIS A 329 -20.88 0.89 -17.04
C HIS A 329 -19.55 1.12 -17.76
N GLY A 330 -18.66 0.13 -17.65
CA GLY A 330 -17.48 -0.08 -18.48
C GLY A 330 -16.26 0.78 -18.14
N ASP A 331 -15.09 0.23 -18.43
CA ASP A 331 -13.80 0.92 -18.30
C ASP A 331 -13.45 1.76 -19.55
N ARG A 332 -14.21 1.65 -20.62
CA ARG A 332 -14.00 2.22 -21.97
C ARG A 332 -12.73 1.73 -22.68
N LEU A 333 -12.17 0.61 -22.22
CA LEU A 333 -11.04 -0.07 -22.83
C LEU A 333 -11.40 -1.49 -23.30
N GLY A 334 -12.69 -1.84 -23.26
CA GLY A 334 -13.21 -3.09 -23.77
C GLY A 334 -13.79 -4.04 -22.73
N ALA A 335 -13.86 -3.64 -21.45
CA ALA A 335 -14.39 -4.50 -20.39
C ALA A 335 -15.28 -3.74 -19.39
N ASP A 336 -16.12 -4.49 -18.70
CA ASP A 336 -16.80 -4.06 -17.48
C ASP A 336 -16.51 -5.08 -16.35
N CYS A 337 -16.68 -4.65 -15.11
CA CYS A 337 -16.50 -5.49 -13.93
C CYS A 337 -17.75 -5.46 -13.09
N PRO A 338 -18.44 -6.58 -12.93
CA PRO A 338 -19.68 -6.65 -12.13
C PRO A 338 -19.43 -6.51 -10.62
N ALA A 339 -18.19 -6.64 -10.15
CA ALA A 339 -17.82 -6.41 -8.77
C ALA A 339 -17.72 -4.92 -8.39
N ILE A 340 -17.79 -4.00 -9.37
CA ILE A 340 -17.87 -2.55 -9.13
C ILE A 340 -19.16 -2.02 -9.75
N VAL A 341 -19.96 -1.37 -8.92
CA VAL A 341 -21.13 -0.59 -9.31
C VAL A 341 -20.80 0.88 -9.07
N GLY A 342 -21.19 1.76 -10.00
CA GLY A 342 -21.00 3.18 -9.79
C GLY A 342 -21.75 4.03 -10.78
N GLY A 343 -22.10 5.24 -10.34
CA GLY A 343 -22.89 6.16 -11.15
C GLY A 343 -23.29 7.40 -10.35
N VAL A 344 -24.16 8.20 -10.95
CA VAL A 344 -24.70 9.42 -10.34
C VAL A 344 -25.97 9.07 -9.56
N ALA A 345 -26.08 9.62 -8.35
CA ALA A 345 -27.26 9.50 -7.49
C ALA A 345 -27.52 10.82 -6.77
N ARG A 346 -28.54 10.88 -5.94
CA ARG A 346 -28.78 11.97 -5.00
C ARG A 346 -28.76 11.42 -3.57
N LEU A 347 -28.10 12.14 -2.69
CA LEU A 347 -28.13 11.88 -1.25
C LEU A 347 -28.69 13.14 -0.58
N ASP A 348 -29.82 13.00 0.09
CA ASP A 348 -30.53 14.13 0.71
C ASP A 348 -30.72 15.30 -0.30
N GLY A 349 -31.23 14.95 -1.50
CA GLY A 349 -31.46 15.88 -2.62
C GLY A 349 -30.20 16.39 -3.35
N ARG A 350 -29.01 16.12 -2.84
CA ARG A 350 -27.72 16.57 -3.39
C ARG A 350 -27.16 15.54 -4.39
N PRO A 351 -26.75 15.97 -5.61
CA PRO A 351 -26.11 15.06 -6.55
C PRO A 351 -24.72 14.64 -6.04
N VAL A 352 -24.45 13.34 -6.15
CA VAL A 352 -23.20 12.69 -5.74
C VAL A 352 -22.77 11.65 -6.78
N MET A 353 -21.49 11.35 -6.87
CA MET A 353 -20.98 10.17 -7.54
C MET A 353 -20.83 9.04 -6.51
N VAL A 354 -21.51 7.93 -6.70
CA VAL A 354 -21.36 6.75 -5.84
C VAL A 354 -20.58 5.68 -6.57
N ILE A 355 -19.63 5.06 -5.90
CA ILE A 355 -18.81 3.96 -6.44
C ILE A 355 -18.64 2.93 -5.33
N GLY A 356 -19.02 1.67 -5.56
CA GLY A 356 -18.95 0.67 -4.51
C GLY A 356 -18.61 -0.73 -5.02
N HIS A 357 -18.06 -1.53 -4.11
CA HIS A 357 -17.92 -2.95 -4.35
C HIS A 357 -19.29 -3.61 -4.25
N GLN A 358 -19.59 -4.50 -5.19
CA GLN A 358 -20.84 -5.24 -5.21
C GLN A 358 -20.58 -6.71 -4.99
N LYS A 359 -21.16 -7.24 -3.92
CA LYS A 359 -21.32 -8.67 -3.66
C LYS A 359 -22.75 -9.12 -4.08
N GLY A 360 -23.14 -10.29 -3.70
CA GLY A 360 -24.49 -10.81 -3.86
C GLY A 360 -24.98 -11.47 -2.58
N HIS A 361 -26.26 -11.83 -2.52
CA HIS A 361 -26.88 -12.51 -1.39
C HIS A 361 -26.93 -14.04 -1.58
N THR A 362 -26.87 -14.50 -2.83
CA THR A 362 -26.85 -15.92 -3.20
C THR A 362 -25.47 -16.33 -3.69
N THR A 363 -25.17 -17.63 -3.62
CA THR A 363 -23.91 -18.17 -4.15
C THR A 363 -23.72 -17.84 -5.64
N ALA A 364 -24.82 -17.90 -6.43
CA ALA A 364 -24.77 -17.58 -7.87
C ALA A 364 -24.41 -16.10 -8.10
N GLU A 365 -24.99 -15.18 -7.34
CA GLU A 365 -24.65 -13.76 -7.39
C GLU A 365 -23.24 -13.48 -6.92
N LEU A 366 -22.79 -14.12 -5.83
CA LEU A 366 -21.41 -13.99 -5.34
C LEU A 366 -20.41 -14.39 -6.42
N VAL A 367 -20.63 -15.51 -7.10
CA VAL A 367 -19.79 -15.97 -8.22
C VAL A 367 -19.83 -14.96 -9.38
N ALA A 368 -21.03 -14.52 -9.78
CA ALA A 368 -21.19 -13.55 -10.89
C ALA A 368 -20.50 -12.20 -10.58
N ARG A 369 -20.40 -11.81 -9.31
CA ARG A 369 -19.76 -10.59 -8.84
C ARG A 369 -18.31 -10.81 -8.36
N ASN A 370 -17.73 -11.99 -8.65
CA ASN A 370 -16.40 -12.38 -8.19
C ASN A 370 -16.19 -12.10 -6.69
N PHE A 371 -17.18 -12.39 -5.86
CA PHE A 371 -17.18 -12.17 -4.40
C PHE A 371 -16.88 -10.71 -3.99
N GLY A 372 -17.10 -9.73 -4.86
CA GLY A 372 -16.75 -8.33 -4.65
C GLY A 372 -15.25 -8.02 -4.93
N MET A 373 -14.50 -8.96 -5.48
CA MET A 373 -13.11 -8.75 -5.86
C MET A 373 -13.04 -8.09 -7.25
N ALA A 374 -12.71 -6.81 -7.26
CA ALA A 374 -12.64 -6.05 -8.50
C ALA A 374 -11.46 -6.49 -9.40
N SER A 375 -11.75 -6.74 -10.66
CA SER A 375 -10.74 -6.89 -11.72
C SER A 375 -10.11 -5.53 -12.09
N PRO A 376 -9.02 -5.49 -12.89
CA PRO A 376 -8.45 -4.25 -13.38
C PRO A 376 -9.45 -3.35 -14.10
N ALA A 377 -10.40 -3.92 -14.85
CA ALA A 377 -11.49 -3.18 -15.49
C ALA A 377 -12.39 -2.47 -14.47
N GLY A 378 -12.65 -3.09 -13.31
CA GLY A 378 -13.41 -2.48 -12.22
C GLY A 378 -12.69 -1.28 -11.60
N HIS A 379 -11.39 -1.40 -11.37
CA HIS A 379 -10.58 -0.28 -10.87
C HIS A 379 -10.50 0.86 -11.91
N ARG A 380 -10.32 0.55 -13.20
CA ARG A 380 -10.36 1.56 -14.28
C ARG A 380 -11.73 2.22 -14.42
N LYS A 381 -12.84 1.47 -14.29
CA LYS A 381 -14.21 2.01 -14.22
C LYS A 381 -14.34 3.00 -13.06
N ALA A 382 -13.89 2.61 -11.85
CA ALA A 382 -13.91 3.48 -10.68
C ALA A 382 -13.09 4.77 -10.92
N LEU A 383 -11.88 4.67 -11.45
CA LEU A 383 -11.03 5.81 -11.81
C LEU A 383 -11.71 6.77 -12.80
N ARG A 384 -12.35 6.22 -13.83
CA ARG A 384 -13.11 6.99 -14.81
C ARG A 384 -14.24 7.79 -14.16
N LEU A 385 -14.98 7.16 -13.22
CA LEU A 385 -16.06 7.81 -12.48
C LEU A 385 -15.55 8.88 -11.53
N MET A 386 -14.43 8.65 -10.83
CA MET A 386 -13.76 9.65 -9.99
C MET A 386 -13.35 10.89 -10.80
N ARG A 387 -12.73 10.68 -11.96
CA ARG A 387 -12.36 11.77 -12.89
C ARG A 387 -13.59 12.52 -13.44
N LEU A 388 -14.68 11.81 -13.70
CA LEU A 388 -15.96 12.43 -14.10
C LEU A 388 -16.53 13.28 -12.97
N ALA A 389 -16.55 12.77 -11.73
CA ALA A 389 -17.01 13.50 -10.55
C ALA A 389 -16.23 14.78 -10.34
N ALA A 390 -14.89 14.75 -10.46
CA ALA A 390 -14.04 15.93 -10.36
C ALA A 390 -14.40 17.01 -11.41
N ARG A 391 -14.60 16.62 -12.68
CA ARG A 391 -14.99 17.55 -13.75
C ARG A 391 -16.37 18.17 -13.54
N LEU A 392 -17.29 17.42 -12.96
CA LEU A 392 -18.67 17.85 -12.69
C LEU A 392 -18.81 18.48 -11.30
N HIS A 393 -17.72 18.61 -10.54
CA HIS A 393 -17.71 19.10 -9.16
C HIS A 393 -18.66 18.33 -8.22
N LEU A 394 -18.86 17.02 -8.50
CA LEU A 394 -19.66 16.15 -7.66
C LEU A 394 -18.80 15.59 -6.53
N PRO A 395 -19.30 15.58 -5.29
CA PRO A 395 -18.66 14.82 -4.23
C PRO A 395 -18.75 13.32 -4.52
N VAL A 396 -17.75 12.58 -4.06
CA VAL A 396 -17.64 11.13 -4.25
C VAL A 396 -17.96 10.41 -2.94
N VAL A 397 -18.86 9.45 -2.99
CA VAL A 397 -19.13 8.50 -1.92
C VAL A 397 -18.67 7.13 -2.37
N THR A 398 -17.77 6.49 -1.60
CA THR A 398 -17.34 5.13 -1.91
C THR A 398 -17.86 4.15 -0.86
N LEU A 399 -18.38 2.99 -1.31
CA LEU A 399 -18.84 1.90 -0.46
C LEU A 399 -17.92 0.70 -0.62
N VAL A 400 -17.24 0.32 0.46
CA VAL A 400 -16.18 -0.68 0.44
C VAL A 400 -16.67 -1.99 1.08
N ASP A 401 -16.79 -3.04 0.25
CA ASP A 401 -17.08 -4.40 0.70
C ASP A 401 -16.42 -5.44 -0.22
N THR A 402 -15.16 -5.73 0.05
CA THR A 402 -14.36 -6.70 -0.72
C THR A 402 -13.41 -7.47 0.20
N PRO A 403 -13.23 -8.78 0.00
CA PRO A 403 -12.18 -9.54 0.70
C PRO A 403 -10.76 -9.17 0.23
N GLY A 404 -10.64 -8.51 -0.94
CA GLY A 404 -9.39 -8.08 -1.54
C GLY A 404 -9.54 -7.79 -3.03
N ALA A 405 -8.42 -7.60 -3.71
CA ALA A 405 -8.38 -7.49 -5.16
C ALA A 405 -8.42 -8.88 -5.81
N ASP A 406 -8.88 -8.96 -7.05
CA ASP A 406 -8.89 -10.19 -7.84
C ASP A 406 -7.47 -10.78 -7.99
N PRO A 407 -7.19 -11.99 -7.46
CA PRO A 407 -5.89 -12.62 -7.54
C PRO A 407 -5.73 -13.48 -8.81
N GLY A 408 -6.68 -13.43 -9.74
CA GLY A 408 -6.71 -14.29 -10.92
C GLY A 408 -5.57 -14.02 -11.90
N VAL A 409 -5.24 -15.04 -12.72
CA VAL A 409 -4.19 -14.93 -13.76
C VAL A 409 -4.52 -13.81 -14.74
N ASP A 410 -5.79 -13.73 -15.18
CA ASP A 410 -6.26 -12.70 -16.11
C ASP A 410 -6.16 -11.29 -15.51
N ALA A 411 -6.44 -11.15 -14.21
CA ALA A 411 -6.30 -9.88 -13.52
C ALA A 411 -4.83 -9.41 -13.47
N GLU A 412 -3.91 -10.32 -13.19
CA GLU A 412 -2.47 -10.01 -13.21
C GLU A 412 -1.99 -9.65 -14.63
N GLN A 413 -2.47 -10.36 -15.67
CA GLN A 413 -2.14 -10.06 -17.07
C GLN A 413 -2.63 -8.67 -17.49
N GLN A 414 -3.77 -8.24 -16.97
CA GLN A 414 -4.38 -6.94 -17.27
C GLN A 414 -3.89 -5.80 -16.35
N GLY A 415 -2.90 -6.03 -15.49
CA GLY A 415 -2.26 -5.02 -14.66
C GLY A 415 -3.02 -4.68 -13.38
N GLN A 416 -3.43 -5.69 -12.60
CA GLN A 416 -4.14 -5.50 -11.34
C GLN A 416 -3.45 -4.53 -10.39
N ALA A 417 -2.14 -4.70 -10.18
CA ALA A 417 -1.36 -3.84 -9.31
C ALA A 417 -1.37 -2.37 -9.78
N ALA A 418 -1.15 -2.13 -11.06
CA ALA A 418 -1.13 -0.79 -11.64
C ALA A 418 -2.51 -0.11 -11.55
N ALA A 419 -3.60 -0.83 -11.82
CA ALA A 419 -4.95 -0.28 -11.75
C ALA A 419 -5.34 0.16 -10.32
N ILE A 420 -4.94 -0.61 -9.30
CA ILE A 420 -5.10 -0.23 -7.88
C ILE A 420 -4.25 1.00 -7.56
N ALA A 421 -2.99 0.99 -7.96
CA ALA A 421 -2.05 2.08 -7.72
C ALA A 421 -2.55 3.41 -8.31
N GLU A 422 -3.08 3.40 -9.55
CA GLU A 422 -3.68 4.57 -10.19
C GLU A 422 -4.89 5.12 -9.42
N ASN A 423 -5.76 4.25 -8.87
CA ASN A 423 -6.89 4.69 -8.06
C ASN A 423 -6.43 5.39 -6.78
N ILE A 424 -5.45 4.81 -6.08
CA ILE A 424 -4.85 5.40 -4.87
C ILE A 424 -4.25 6.77 -5.18
N LEU A 425 -3.50 6.87 -6.27
CA LEU A 425 -2.90 8.13 -6.71
C LEU A 425 -3.96 9.16 -7.06
N ALA A 426 -4.98 8.79 -7.84
CA ALA A 426 -6.04 9.68 -8.27
C ALA A 426 -6.87 10.22 -7.09
N LEU A 427 -7.27 9.36 -6.15
CA LEU A 427 -7.97 9.77 -4.93
C LEU A 427 -7.12 10.72 -4.09
N SER A 428 -5.80 10.52 -4.05
CA SER A 428 -4.87 11.38 -3.30
C SER A 428 -4.86 12.83 -3.77
N VAL A 429 -5.19 13.08 -5.03
CA VAL A 429 -5.16 14.41 -5.67
C VAL A 429 -6.54 14.87 -6.16
N LEU A 430 -7.60 14.12 -5.91
CA LEU A 430 -8.94 14.40 -6.42
C LEU A 430 -9.48 15.72 -5.85
N PRO A 431 -9.78 16.74 -6.67
CA PRO A 431 -10.14 18.08 -6.20
C PRO A 431 -11.65 18.20 -5.86
N THR A 432 -12.23 17.15 -5.27
CA THR A 432 -13.63 17.12 -4.81
C THR A 432 -13.73 16.35 -3.50
N PRO A 433 -14.74 16.59 -2.65
CA PRO A 433 -14.95 15.83 -1.41
C PRO A 433 -15.06 14.34 -1.65
N VAL A 434 -14.40 13.54 -0.82
CA VAL A 434 -14.47 12.07 -0.84
C VAL A 434 -14.81 11.56 0.55
N VAL A 435 -15.91 10.82 0.66
CA VAL A 435 -16.30 10.08 1.87
C VAL A 435 -16.32 8.60 1.54
N ALA A 436 -15.51 7.81 2.23
CA ALA A 436 -15.47 6.35 2.09
C ALA A 436 -16.18 5.70 3.28
N VAL A 437 -16.97 4.66 3.01
CA VAL A 437 -17.64 3.87 4.05
C VAL A 437 -17.29 2.39 3.87
N VAL A 438 -16.66 1.79 4.87
CA VAL A 438 -16.46 0.34 4.90
C VAL A 438 -17.72 -0.30 5.43
N THR A 439 -18.45 -1.01 4.55
CA THR A 439 -19.79 -1.55 4.84
C THR A 439 -19.78 -3.04 5.23
N GLY A 440 -18.72 -3.75 4.88
CA GLY A 440 -18.51 -5.16 5.19
C GLY A 440 -17.03 -5.48 5.35
N GLU A 441 -16.43 -6.15 4.38
CA GLU A 441 -14.99 -6.41 4.39
C GLU A 441 -14.21 -5.31 3.67
N GLY A 442 -13.22 -4.73 4.35
CA GLY A 442 -12.22 -3.85 3.77
C GLY A 442 -10.90 -4.60 3.56
N GLY A 443 -10.80 -5.40 2.49
CA GLY A 443 -9.66 -6.26 2.24
C GLY A 443 -8.53 -5.58 1.46
N SER A 444 -7.38 -5.38 2.12
CA SER A 444 -6.09 -5.07 1.49
C SER A 444 -6.11 -3.88 0.50
N GLY A 445 -5.25 -3.94 -0.53
CA GLY A 445 -5.15 -2.91 -1.58
C GLY A 445 -6.43 -2.74 -2.42
N GLY A 446 -7.24 -3.80 -2.57
CA GLY A 446 -8.53 -3.71 -3.26
C GLY A 446 -9.48 -2.74 -2.57
N ALA A 447 -9.57 -2.82 -1.25
CA ALA A 447 -10.34 -1.88 -0.43
C ALA A 447 -9.74 -0.46 -0.47
N LEU A 448 -8.41 -0.33 -0.31
CA LEU A 448 -7.74 0.97 -0.29
C LEU A 448 -7.90 1.72 -1.62
N ALA A 449 -8.01 1.02 -2.74
CA ALA A 449 -8.25 1.61 -4.06
C ALA A 449 -9.53 2.46 -4.13
N LEU A 450 -10.46 2.31 -3.17
CA LEU A 450 -11.65 3.14 -3.00
C LEU A 450 -11.69 3.89 -1.65
N ALA A 451 -10.69 3.73 -0.77
CA ALA A 451 -10.73 4.24 0.61
C ALA A 451 -9.74 5.38 0.91
N VAL A 452 -9.06 5.94 -0.09
CA VAL A 452 -8.24 7.15 0.09
C VAL A 452 -9.14 8.38 0.05
N ALA A 453 -9.63 8.82 1.22
CA ALA A 453 -10.72 9.77 1.35
C ALA A 453 -10.42 10.90 2.35
N ASP A 454 -11.23 11.97 2.31
CA ASP A 454 -11.21 13.06 3.30
C ASP A 454 -11.78 12.59 4.65
N ARG A 455 -12.79 11.70 4.59
CA ARG A 455 -13.39 11.00 5.74
C ARG A 455 -13.55 9.53 5.41
N VAL A 456 -13.19 8.68 6.37
CA VAL A 456 -13.37 7.23 6.29
C VAL A 456 -14.30 6.81 7.43
N LEU A 457 -15.48 6.37 7.06
CA LEU A 457 -16.49 5.82 7.97
C LEU A 457 -16.44 4.29 7.92
N MET A 458 -16.92 3.64 8.95
CA MET A 458 -16.95 2.19 8.99
C MET A 458 -18.16 1.73 9.80
N LEU A 459 -18.92 0.77 9.27
CA LEU A 459 -20.02 0.18 10.02
C LEU A 459 -19.49 -0.60 11.23
N GLU A 460 -20.28 -0.65 12.31
CA GLU A 460 -19.90 -1.21 13.62
C GLU A 460 -19.34 -2.64 13.53
N HIS A 461 -19.92 -3.47 12.63
CA HIS A 461 -19.53 -4.88 12.44
C HIS A 461 -18.75 -5.11 11.13
N ALA A 462 -18.28 -4.07 10.47
CA ALA A 462 -17.36 -4.18 9.36
C ALA A 462 -15.93 -4.48 9.86
N VAL A 463 -15.06 -4.91 8.94
CA VAL A 463 -13.62 -5.13 9.20
C VAL A 463 -12.79 -4.46 8.13
N TYR A 464 -11.61 -3.92 8.50
CA TYR A 464 -10.66 -3.34 7.54
C TYR A 464 -9.24 -3.78 7.87
N SER A 465 -8.59 -4.47 6.95
CA SER A 465 -7.32 -5.13 7.21
C SER A 465 -6.39 -5.15 5.99
N VAL A 466 -5.10 -5.20 6.26
CA VAL A 466 -4.05 -5.38 5.25
C VAL A 466 -4.10 -6.75 4.55
N ILE A 467 -4.61 -7.76 5.23
CA ILE A 467 -4.75 -9.14 4.76
C ILE A 467 -5.91 -9.81 5.49
N SER A 468 -6.50 -10.87 4.92
CA SER A 468 -7.49 -11.68 5.64
C SER A 468 -6.85 -12.41 6.84
N PRO A 469 -7.62 -12.65 7.92
CA PRO A 469 -7.12 -13.41 9.06
C PRO A 469 -6.58 -14.79 8.69
N GLU A 470 -7.23 -15.47 7.76
CA GLU A 470 -6.82 -16.78 7.25
C GLU A 470 -5.49 -16.69 6.49
N GLY A 471 -5.35 -15.68 5.62
CA GLY A 471 -4.10 -15.42 4.89
C GLY A 471 -2.94 -15.07 5.83
N CYS A 472 -3.22 -14.26 6.84
CA CYS A 472 -2.25 -13.92 7.88
C CYS A 472 -1.83 -15.17 8.69
N ALA A 473 -2.81 -15.99 9.09
CA ALA A 473 -2.55 -17.23 9.82
C ALA A 473 -1.70 -18.21 9.00
N ALA A 474 -2.03 -18.41 7.73
CA ALA A 474 -1.28 -19.31 6.84
C ALA A 474 0.18 -18.89 6.61
N ILE A 475 0.50 -17.59 6.80
CA ILE A 475 1.86 -17.07 6.61
C ILE A 475 2.66 -17.07 7.91
N LEU A 476 2.03 -16.67 9.03
CA LEU A 476 2.73 -16.39 10.29
C LEU A 476 2.60 -17.45 11.37
N TRP A 477 1.59 -18.32 11.29
CA TRP A 477 1.38 -19.40 12.25
C TRP A 477 1.66 -20.78 11.61
N PRO A 478 2.11 -21.78 12.41
CA PRO A 478 2.27 -23.15 11.94
C PRO A 478 0.96 -23.81 11.52
N ASP A 479 -0.17 -23.36 12.08
CA ASP A 479 -1.50 -23.92 11.88
C ASP A 479 -2.47 -22.86 11.32
N SER A 480 -3.12 -23.19 10.20
CA SER A 480 -4.13 -22.36 9.57
C SER A 480 -5.38 -22.14 10.43
N SER A 481 -5.62 -22.97 11.45
CA SER A 481 -6.70 -22.79 12.44
C SER A 481 -6.52 -21.56 13.33
N ALA A 482 -5.33 -20.90 13.28
CA ALA A 482 -5.05 -19.67 14.04
C ALA A 482 -5.73 -18.40 13.48
N ALA A 483 -6.63 -18.51 12.49
CA ALA A 483 -7.35 -17.35 11.95
C ALA A 483 -8.04 -16.47 13.02
N PRO A 484 -8.68 -17.02 14.08
CA PRO A 484 -9.22 -16.20 15.16
C PRO A 484 -8.16 -15.43 15.96
N GLN A 485 -6.96 -16.00 16.12
CA GLN A 485 -5.83 -15.31 16.76
C GLN A 485 -5.28 -14.20 15.86
N ALA A 486 -5.15 -14.48 14.57
CA ALA A 486 -4.73 -13.50 13.58
C ALA A 486 -5.70 -12.32 13.51
N ALA A 487 -7.02 -12.55 13.54
CA ALA A 487 -8.03 -11.49 13.56
C ALA A 487 -7.85 -10.55 14.75
N ARG A 488 -7.60 -11.08 15.95
CA ARG A 488 -7.31 -10.27 17.14
C ARG A 488 -5.99 -9.50 17.04
N ALA A 489 -4.95 -10.16 16.54
CA ALA A 489 -3.61 -9.54 16.38
C ALA A 489 -3.60 -8.39 15.37
N LEU A 490 -4.37 -8.51 14.27
CA LEU A 490 -4.44 -7.51 13.19
C LEU A 490 -5.18 -6.22 13.57
N ARG A 491 -5.88 -6.17 14.71
CA ARG A 491 -6.65 -4.98 15.16
C ARG A 491 -7.55 -4.43 14.05
N LEU A 492 -8.37 -5.27 13.45
CA LEU A 492 -9.14 -5.00 12.22
C LEU A 492 -10.58 -4.50 12.47
N THR A 493 -11.02 -4.38 13.72
CA THR A 493 -12.38 -3.94 14.05
C THR A 493 -12.55 -2.43 13.93
N ALA A 494 -13.79 -1.97 13.74
CA ALA A 494 -14.09 -0.54 13.64
C ALA A 494 -13.57 0.26 14.84
N ALA A 495 -13.73 -0.28 16.06
CA ALA A 495 -13.24 0.35 17.28
C ALA A 495 -11.71 0.43 17.33
N ASP A 496 -10.99 -0.62 16.89
CA ASP A 496 -9.53 -0.59 16.80
C ASP A 496 -9.05 0.47 15.81
N LEU A 497 -9.65 0.52 14.62
CA LEU A 497 -9.24 1.41 13.55
C LEU A 497 -9.58 2.88 13.83
N CYS A 498 -10.66 3.13 14.56
CA CYS A 498 -10.97 4.46 15.08
C CYS A 498 -9.88 4.93 16.08
N ARG A 499 -9.47 4.07 17.02
CA ARG A 499 -8.35 4.38 17.95
C ARG A 499 -7.02 4.61 17.23
N LEU A 500 -6.77 3.90 16.14
CA LEU A 500 -5.57 4.09 15.31
C LEU A 500 -5.66 5.35 14.42
N GLY A 501 -6.84 5.98 14.30
CA GLY A 501 -7.08 7.14 13.45
C GLY A 501 -7.21 6.81 11.96
N VAL A 502 -7.32 5.52 11.61
CA VAL A 502 -7.58 5.06 10.24
C VAL A 502 -9.02 5.35 9.83
N VAL A 503 -9.95 5.17 10.76
CA VAL A 503 -11.39 5.45 10.63
C VAL A 503 -11.71 6.72 11.44
N ASP A 504 -12.52 7.61 10.88
CA ASP A 504 -12.93 8.86 11.53
C ASP A 504 -14.19 8.67 12.39
N GLU A 505 -15.11 7.79 11.96
CA GLU A 505 -16.38 7.56 12.63
C GLU A 505 -16.83 6.11 12.47
N VAL A 506 -17.34 5.55 13.55
CA VAL A 506 -18.01 4.24 13.55
C VAL A 506 -19.51 4.47 13.42
N VAL A 507 -20.09 4.01 12.31
CA VAL A 507 -21.54 4.09 12.06
C VAL A 507 -22.23 2.93 12.78
N PRO A 508 -23.17 3.19 13.70
CA PRO A 508 -23.87 2.14 14.42
C PRO A 508 -24.72 1.30 13.47
N GLU A 509 -24.92 0.04 13.84
CA GLU A 509 -25.79 -0.88 13.12
C GLU A 509 -27.03 -1.25 13.96
N PRO A 510 -28.17 -1.56 13.30
CA PRO A 510 -29.32 -2.13 14.01
C PRO A 510 -28.98 -3.48 14.64
N ARG A 511 -29.71 -3.92 15.63
CA ARG A 511 -29.51 -5.22 16.28
C ARG A 511 -30.14 -6.36 15.46
N PRO A 512 -29.44 -7.54 15.31
CA PRO A 512 -28.11 -7.86 15.89
C PRO A 512 -26.94 -7.26 15.08
N ALA A 513 -27.14 -6.91 13.82
CA ALA A 513 -26.23 -6.26 12.89
C ALA A 513 -27.01 -5.79 11.65
N ALA A 514 -26.35 -5.19 10.65
CA ALA A 514 -26.96 -4.63 9.44
C ALA A 514 -27.89 -5.62 8.69
N HIS A 515 -27.58 -6.92 8.73
CA HIS A 515 -28.44 -7.97 8.13
C HIS A 515 -29.76 -8.21 8.87
N GLY A 516 -29.88 -7.75 10.10
CA GLY A 516 -31.12 -7.87 10.88
C GLY A 516 -32.19 -6.85 10.48
N ASP A 517 -31.80 -5.68 10.02
CA ASP A 517 -32.66 -4.63 9.47
C ASP A 517 -31.87 -3.81 8.41
N PRO A 518 -31.86 -4.29 7.15
CA PRO A 518 -31.17 -3.63 6.06
C PRO A 518 -31.60 -2.19 5.80
N ALA A 519 -32.88 -1.89 5.94
CA ALA A 519 -33.43 -0.55 5.73
C ALA A 519 -32.93 0.43 6.78
N ALA A 520 -33.00 0.08 8.07
CA ALA A 520 -32.48 0.91 9.14
C ALA A 520 -30.96 1.09 9.03
N ALA A 521 -30.21 0.06 8.59
CA ALA A 521 -28.77 0.17 8.34
C ALA A 521 -28.47 1.17 7.22
N ALA A 522 -29.25 1.16 6.13
CA ALA A 522 -29.10 2.09 5.02
C ALA A 522 -29.41 3.54 5.42
N GLU A 523 -30.47 3.75 6.22
CA GLU A 523 -30.79 5.09 6.75
C GLU A 523 -29.67 5.62 7.67
N LEU A 524 -29.10 4.78 8.55
CA LEU A 524 -27.99 5.16 9.43
C LEU A 524 -26.77 5.54 8.60
N LEU A 525 -26.43 4.76 7.57
CA LEU A 525 -25.35 5.06 6.63
C LEU A 525 -25.60 6.38 5.91
N GLY A 526 -26.78 6.59 5.34
CA GLY A 526 -27.15 7.82 4.61
C GLY A 526 -26.98 9.07 5.48
N ARG A 527 -27.49 9.02 6.73
CA ARG A 527 -27.33 10.12 7.70
C ARG A 527 -25.87 10.40 8.03
N ALA A 528 -25.08 9.34 8.28
CA ALA A 528 -23.66 9.49 8.61
C ALA A 528 -22.87 10.09 7.42
N VAL A 529 -23.13 9.64 6.20
CA VAL A 529 -22.49 10.18 4.98
C VAL A 529 -22.88 11.65 4.80
N THR A 530 -24.16 12.01 4.91
CA THR A 530 -24.65 13.40 4.80
C THR A 530 -23.96 14.32 5.83
N ALA A 531 -23.89 13.88 7.09
CA ALA A 531 -23.24 14.65 8.17
C ALA A 531 -21.75 14.88 7.93
N ASN A 532 -21.03 13.87 7.44
CA ASN A 532 -19.59 13.98 7.15
C ASN A 532 -19.29 14.72 5.84
N LEU A 533 -20.18 14.66 4.88
CA LEU A 533 -20.04 15.34 3.60
C LEU A 533 -20.29 16.87 3.73
N ALA A 534 -21.28 17.27 4.51
CA ALA A 534 -21.70 18.66 4.62
C ALA A 534 -20.56 19.65 4.93
N PRO A 535 -19.67 19.42 5.92
CA PRO A 535 -18.57 20.34 6.20
C PRO A 535 -17.50 20.36 5.09
N LEU A 536 -17.34 19.30 4.31
CA LEU A 536 -16.35 19.20 3.24
C LEU A 536 -16.73 20.03 2.02
N LEU A 537 -18.03 20.24 1.79
CA LEU A 537 -18.54 20.97 0.63
C LEU A 537 -18.18 22.46 0.65
N ALA A 538 -17.92 23.02 1.82
CA ALA A 538 -17.49 24.41 1.98
C ALA A 538 -15.96 24.59 1.84
N VAL A 539 -15.20 23.48 1.75
CA VAL A 539 -13.73 23.52 1.70
C VAL A 539 -13.25 23.71 0.26
N PRO A 540 -12.39 24.70 -0.02
CA PRO A 540 -11.81 24.85 -1.36
C PRO A 540 -11.06 23.59 -1.83
N PRO A 541 -11.13 23.24 -3.13
CA PRO A 541 -10.54 22.00 -3.67
C PRO A 541 -9.06 21.79 -3.32
N ALA A 542 -8.23 22.82 -3.46
CA ALA A 542 -6.80 22.74 -3.11
C ALA A 542 -6.59 22.45 -1.61
N THR A 543 -7.48 22.94 -0.75
CA THR A 543 -7.43 22.69 0.70
C THR A 543 -7.88 21.27 1.04
N LEU A 544 -8.90 20.73 0.35
CA LEU A 544 -9.29 19.31 0.48
C LEU A 544 -8.11 18.40 0.18
N VAL A 545 -7.48 18.55 -1.00
CA VAL A 545 -6.31 17.76 -1.40
C VAL A 545 -5.19 17.87 -0.35
N ARG A 546 -4.87 19.10 0.09
CA ARG A 546 -3.84 19.30 1.10
C ARG A 546 -4.17 18.61 2.44
N ARG A 547 -5.41 18.73 2.95
CA ARG A 547 -5.86 18.08 4.20
C ARG A 547 -5.82 16.55 4.07
N ARG A 548 -6.27 16.00 2.92
CA ARG A 548 -6.21 14.57 2.63
C ARG A 548 -4.78 14.07 2.63
N ARG A 549 -3.84 14.75 1.98
CA ARG A 549 -2.40 14.44 2.03
C ARG A 549 -1.85 14.47 3.46
N GLN A 550 -2.18 15.50 4.23
CA GLN A 550 -1.75 15.61 5.63
C GLN A 550 -2.32 14.49 6.51
N ARG A 551 -3.55 14.04 6.25
CA ARG A 551 -4.16 12.90 6.95
C ARG A 551 -3.31 11.65 6.77
N PHE A 552 -3.02 11.26 5.54
CA PHE A 552 -2.24 10.05 5.27
C PHE A 552 -0.78 10.18 5.71
N ARG A 553 -0.20 11.37 5.60
CA ARG A 553 1.18 11.65 6.06
C ARG A 553 1.41 11.35 7.55
N ARG A 554 0.35 11.39 8.36
CA ARG A 554 0.41 11.10 9.81
C ARG A 554 0.57 9.60 10.12
N PHE A 555 0.22 8.72 9.21
CA PHE A 555 0.24 7.27 9.49
C PHE A 555 1.65 6.69 9.57
N GLY A 556 2.65 7.27 8.92
CA GLY A 556 4.06 6.89 9.02
C GLY A 556 4.82 7.56 10.16
N ALA A 557 4.44 8.79 10.51
CA ALA A 557 5.13 9.59 11.52
C ALA A 557 4.92 9.03 12.94
N ALA A 558 5.96 9.13 13.79
CA ALA A 558 5.79 8.96 15.24
C ALA A 558 4.83 10.04 15.75
N ARG A 559 3.82 9.68 16.58
CA ARG A 559 3.10 10.69 17.36
C ARG A 559 4.11 11.39 18.26
N ALA A 560 4.12 12.73 18.26
CA ALA A 560 4.75 13.47 19.35
C ALA A 560 4.17 12.90 20.66
N ALA A 561 5.05 12.49 21.59
CA ALA A 561 4.62 11.91 22.84
C ALA A 561 3.73 12.93 23.58
N ASP A 562 2.43 12.70 23.60
CA ASP A 562 1.54 13.33 24.56
C ASP A 562 2.03 12.84 25.92
N GLY A 563 2.45 13.77 26.77
CA GLY A 563 3.23 13.56 28.01
C GLY A 563 2.54 12.78 29.13
N THR A 564 1.85 11.64 28.81
CA THR A 564 1.24 10.75 29.79
C THR A 564 1.37 9.29 29.34
N GLY A 565 2.59 8.75 29.42
CA GLY A 565 2.84 7.31 29.40
C GLY A 565 3.73 6.93 30.59
N PRO A 566 3.57 5.73 31.19
CA PRO A 566 4.39 5.36 32.34
C PRO A 566 5.87 5.31 31.94
N ARG A 567 6.67 6.08 32.68
CA ARG A 567 8.12 5.99 32.62
C ARG A 567 8.54 4.70 33.35
N ASP A 568 8.68 3.61 32.60
CA ASP A 568 9.37 2.45 33.11
C ASP A 568 10.86 2.78 33.26
N GLY A 569 11.23 3.05 34.52
CA GLY A 569 12.58 3.32 34.92
C GLY A 569 13.44 2.06 34.81
N ILE A 570 14.25 1.97 33.80
CA ILE A 570 15.44 1.10 33.83
C ILE A 570 16.46 1.83 34.68
N ARG A 571 16.53 1.45 35.98
CA ARG A 571 17.63 1.82 36.88
C ARG A 571 18.89 1.10 36.40
N ASN A 572 19.84 1.87 35.90
CA ASN A 572 21.24 1.42 35.77
C ASN A 572 21.78 1.00 37.13
N GLY A 573 22.06 -0.29 37.26
CA GLY A 573 22.75 -0.84 38.41
C GLY A 573 24.18 -0.30 38.47
N THR A 574 24.50 0.32 39.58
CA THR A 574 25.81 0.79 40.02
C THR A 574 26.87 -0.32 39.93
N ARG A 575 27.95 -0.03 39.22
CA ARG A 575 29.23 -0.77 39.35
C ARG A 575 29.77 -0.59 40.78
N THR A 576 29.93 -1.68 41.49
CA THR A 576 30.78 -1.75 42.69
C THR A 576 32.21 -2.04 42.22
N GLU A 577 33.11 -1.08 42.44
CA GLU A 577 34.54 -1.28 42.39
C GLU A 577 34.96 -2.20 43.55
N VAL A 578 35.78 -3.20 43.24
CA VAL A 578 36.60 -3.92 44.22
C VAL A 578 38.04 -3.74 43.78
N ALA A 579 38.80 -3.05 44.62
CA ALA A 579 40.25 -3.02 44.62
C ALA A 579 40.73 -3.42 46.04
N PRO A 580 42.00 -3.80 46.24
CA PRO A 580 43.07 -4.31 45.39
C PRO A 580 43.28 -5.83 45.46
#